data_5574fca4b1c89e98e2fde04880556932
#
_entry.id   5574fca4b1c89e98e2fde04880556932
#
_cell.length_a   1.000
_cell.length_b   1.000
_cell.length_c   1.000
_cell.angle_alpha   90.00
_cell.angle_beta   90.00
_cell.angle_gamma   90.00
#
_symmetry.space_group_name_H-M   'P 1'
#
loop_
_entity.id
_entity.type
_entity.pdbx_description
1 polymer ?
#
loop_
_entity_poly.entity_id
_entity_poly.type
_entity_poly.pdbx_seq_one_letter_code
_entity_poly.pdbx_strand_id
1 'polypeptide(L)'
;MLLSQLPEDVLYHVWSYLDYKSLSRLSQVCKSIYHFVNRDAVWRKIAKEFLNTGITRNGTDIYPSIPLKERVKIAQNWYDGVCRRAVPLKWKTKLLPWLQLDRDTLFLSQAADIGAYHLHQDSRRLQRNPYEIYSGHKGDVCRFVLTDSHLISGGSDGKILVHSRRTDESLELSGHNQEVNCLDSKGGLIISGSRDRTARIWTLTSSCPRDTIPMYDRVWSVAISPTLRSFVTGTACCENFSPLRVWDVERSECVCSLGLEFRRGAGVLDMVFESPFQLFTCGYDTFIRLWDLRLSPRKCVMEWEEPHDSALYCIQTDGNHMIASGSSYYGVVRLWDKRQTECLQFFQLSSHPVSSPVYCLRFSNSHLYAALATCLHSLDFRHSPNHIR
;
A
#
# COMPACT_ATOMS: atom_id res chain seq x y z
N MET A 1 -32.00 38.01 13.42
CA MET A 1 -30.56 37.77 13.50
C MET A 1 -30.19 36.95 12.26
N LEU A 2 -29.36 37.46 11.35
CA LEU A 2 -28.96 36.74 10.17
C LEU A 2 -27.88 35.70 10.56
N LEU A 3 -27.90 34.53 9.95
CA LEU A 3 -26.94 33.44 10.20
C LEU A 3 -25.48 33.93 10.06
N SER A 4 -25.25 34.89 9.15
CA SER A 4 -23.95 35.53 8.91
C SER A 4 -23.46 36.47 10.04
N GLN A 5 -24.30 36.76 11.04
CA GLN A 5 -23.98 37.60 12.19
C GLN A 5 -23.59 36.77 13.43
N LEU A 6 -23.68 35.44 13.36
CA LEU A 6 -23.24 34.58 14.43
C LEU A 6 -21.71 34.55 14.55
N PRO A 7 -21.16 34.44 15.76
CA PRO A 7 -19.73 34.21 15.94
C PRO A 7 -19.26 32.96 15.19
N GLU A 8 -18.02 33.00 14.69
CA GLU A 8 -17.44 31.90 13.90
C GLU A 8 -17.51 30.55 14.63
N ASP A 9 -17.24 30.53 15.93
CA ASP A 9 -17.27 29.31 16.76
C ASP A 9 -18.66 28.66 16.79
N VAL A 10 -19.71 29.48 16.84
CA VAL A 10 -21.10 29.01 16.79
C VAL A 10 -21.41 28.43 15.41
N LEU A 11 -20.95 29.11 14.34
CA LEU A 11 -21.11 28.59 12.97
C LEU A 11 -20.38 27.29 12.77
N TYR A 12 -19.13 27.14 13.27
CA TYR A 12 -18.40 25.87 13.24
C TYR A 12 -19.17 24.78 13.95
N HIS A 13 -19.72 25.07 15.12
CA HIS A 13 -20.47 24.09 15.89
C HIS A 13 -21.72 23.64 15.15
N VAL A 14 -22.54 24.57 14.68
CA VAL A 14 -23.78 24.28 13.92
C VAL A 14 -23.48 23.48 12.65
N TRP A 15 -22.46 23.86 11.90
CA TRP A 15 -22.16 23.20 10.62
C TRP A 15 -21.43 21.88 10.78
N SER A 16 -20.87 21.59 11.96
CA SER A 16 -20.29 20.28 12.26
C SER A 16 -21.33 19.15 12.33
N TYR A 17 -22.61 19.48 12.37
CA TYR A 17 -23.73 18.51 12.31
C TYR A 17 -24.27 18.28 10.88
N LEU A 18 -23.79 19.06 9.91
CA LEU A 18 -24.26 18.92 8.53
C LEU A 18 -23.42 17.83 7.80
N ASP A 19 -24.13 17.12 6.92
CA ASP A 19 -23.46 16.20 5.99
C ASP A 19 -22.74 16.96 4.87
N TYR A 20 -21.88 16.26 4.12
CA TYR A 20 -21.09 16.87 3.06
C TYR A 20 -21.94 17.47 1.93
N LYS A 21 -23.14 16.90 1.63
CA LYS A 21 -24.08 17.41 0.60
C LYS A 21 -24.68 18.73 1.04
N SER A 22 -25.14 18.81 2.29
CA SER A 22 -25.70 20.02 2.88
C SER A 22 -24.67 21.14 2.98
N LEU A 23 -23.42 20.85 3.40
CA LEU A 23 -22.33 21.82 3.38
C LEU A 23 -22.02 22.31 1.95
N SER A 24 -22.01 21.42 0.97
CA SER A 24 -21.77 21.78 -0.42
C SER A 24 -22.89 22.70 -0.97
N ARG A 25 -24.15 22.46 -0.60
CA ARG A 25 -25.29 23.36 -0.94
C ARG A 25 -25.19 24.68 -0.21
N LEU A 26 -24.81 24.66 1.05
CA LEU A 26 -24.64 25.88 1.86
C LEU A 26 -23.58 26.81 1.24
N SER A 27 -22.52 26.25 0.66
CA SER A 27 -21.49 27.04 -0.03
C SER A 27 -22.01 27.82 -1.26
N GLN A 28 -23.22 27.56 -1.74
CA GLN A 28 -23.83 28.22 -2.91
C GLN A 28 -24.77 29.38 -2.52
N VAL A 29 -25.02 29.59 -1.21
CA VAL A 29 -26.04 30.57 -0.74
C VAL A 29 -25.54 32.00 -0.88
N CYS A 30 -24.34 32.34 -0.39
CA CYS A 30 -23.75 33.65 -0.53
C CYS A 30 -22.22 33.62 -0.40
N LYS A 31 -21.53 34.69 -0.83
CA LYS A 31 -20.06 34.79 -0.79
C LYS A 31 -19.45 34.60 0.59
N SER A 32 -20.05 35.18 1.62
CA SER A 32 -19.55 35.07 3.01
C SER A 32 -19.59 33.62 3.49
N ILE A 33 -20.71 32.93 3.31
CA ILE A 33 -20.87 31.53 3.66
C ILE A 33 -19.96 30.65 2.80
N TYR A 34 -19.81 30.96 1.50
CA TYR A 34 -18.88 30.27 0.61
C TYR A 34 -17.45 30.29 1.14
N HIS A 35 -16.91 31.46 1.49
CA HIS A 35 -15.56 31.58 2.03
C HIS A 35 -15.37 30.84 3.35
N PHE A 36 -16.37 30.89 4.21
CA PHE A 36 -16.29 30.19 5.49
C PHE A 36 -16.39 28.67 5.32
N VAL A 37 -17.37 28.17 4.56
CA VAL A 37 -17.56 26.73 4.33
C VAL A 37 -16.37 26.09 3.61
N ASN A 38 -15.63 26.83 2.78
CA ASN A 38 -14.46 26.30 2.09
C ASN A 38 -13.18 26.21 2.96
N ARG A 39 -13.24 26.63 4.23
CA ARG A 39 -12.11 26.45 5.15
C ARG A 39 -12.01 24.98 5.58
N ASP A 40 -10.81 24.44 5.59
CA ASP A 40 -10.52 23.04 5.93
C ASP A 40 -11.01 22.65 7.34
N ALA A 41 -11.03 23.61 8.28
CA ALA A 41 -11.54 23.37 9.63
C ALA A 41 -12.98 22.83 9.65
N VAL A 42 -13.85 23.30 8.72
CA VAL A 42 -15.26 22.84 8.59
C VAL A 42 -15.32 21.39 8.13
N TRP A 43 -14.40 21.00 7.23
CA TRP A 43 -14.40 19.67 6.61
C TRP A 43 -13.65 18.62 7.42
N ARG A 44 -12.83 19.01 8.39
CA ARG A 44 -11.91 18.10 9.08
C ARG A 44 -12.61 16.95 9.80
N LYS A 45 -13.76 17.21 10.43
CA LYS A 45 -14.58 16.18 11.10
C LYS A 45 -15.13 15.19 10.09
N ILE A 46 -15.70 15.70 8.98
CA ILE A 46 -16.24 14.89 7.88
C ILE A 46 -15.12 14.06 7.23
N ALA A 47 -13.99 14.70 6.95
CA ALA A 47 -12.86 14.01 6.31
C ALA A 47 -12.32 12.81 7.11
N LYS A 48 -12.43 12.85 8.44
CA LYS A 48 -12.05 11.70 9.30
C LYS A 48 -12.97 10.50 9.14
N GLU A 49 -14.23 10.71 8.78
CA GLU A 49 -15.24 9.65 8.61
C GLU A 49 -15.24 9.05 7.20
N PHE A 50 -14.61 9.75 6.22
CA PHE A 50 -14.56 9.30 4.85
C PHE A 50 -13.31 8.48 4.56
N LEU A 51 -13.41 7.59 3.56
CA LEU A 51 -12.30 6.76 3.09
C LEU A 51 -11.28 7.60 2.33
N ASN A 52 -10.01 7.30 2.49
CA ASN A 52 -8.90 7.82 1.65
C ASN A 52 -8.84 9.35 1.52
N THR A 53 -9.21 10.09 2.55
CA THR A 53 -9.09 11.54 2.56
C THR A 53 -7.67 12.05 2.85
N GLY A 54 -6.77 11.15 3.25
CA GLY A 54 -5.42 11.51 3.72
C GLY A 54 -5.39 12.04 5.15
N ILE A 55 -6.50 12.04 5.88
CA ILE A 55 -6.51 12.25 7.33
C ILE A 55 -6.37 10.88 7.98
N THR A 56 -5.23 10.62 8.61
CA THR A 56 -4.98 9.37 9.32
C THR A 56 -5.80 9.28 10.60
N ARG A 57 -5.92 8.07 11.16
CA ARG A 57 -6.57 7.82 12.45
C ARG A 57 -6.01 8.70 13.58
N ASN A 58 -4.70 8.97 13.56
CA ASN A 58 -4.02 9.84 14.53
C ASN A 58 -4.21 11.34 14.24
N GLY A 59 -4.94 11.70 13.18
CA GLY A 59 -5.21 13.08 12.79
C GLY A 59 -4.10 13.75 11.97
N THR A 60 -3.07 13.02 11.55
CA THR A 60 -2.04 13.52 10.62
C THR A 60 -2.65 13.74 9.24
N ASP A 61 -2.32 14.85 8.61
CA ASP A 61 -2.70 15.18 7.23
C ASP A 61 -1.57 14.84 6.27
N ILE A 62 -1.82 13.85 5.38
CA ILE A 62 -0.83 13.37 4.40
C ILE A 62 -0.79 14.28 3.16
N TYR A 63 -1.87 14.99 2.85
CA TYR A 63 -2.00 15.82 1.65
C TYR A 63 -2.41 17.28 1.99
N PRO A 64 -1.62 18.00 2.80
CA PRO A 64 -2.01 19.34 3.28
C PRO A 64 -2.18 20.39 2.19
N SER A 65 -1.61 20.15 1.00
CA SER A 65 -1.74 21.06 -0.16
C SER A 65 -3.08 20.92 -0.92
N ILE A 66 -3.87 19.88 -0.64
CA ILE A 66 -5.16 19.65 -1.30
C ILE A 66 -6.29 19.99 -0.32
N PRO A 67 -7.23 20.91 -0.65
CA PRO A 67 -8.35 21.27 0.24
C PRO A 67 -9.16 20.06 0.67
N LEU A 68 -9.55 19.98 1.96
CA LEU A 68 -10.31 18.85 2.51
C LEU A 68 -11.67 18.66 1.80
N LYS A 69 -12.33 19.75 1.41
CA LYS A 69 -13.57 19.70 0.63
C LYS A 69 -13.40 18.89 -0.66
N GLU A 70 -12.31 19.10 -1.38
CA GLU A 70 -12.02 18.38 -2.63
C GLU A 70 -11.73 16.90 -2.32
N ARG A 71 -10.94 16.63 -1.29
CA ARG A 71 -10.62 15.25 -0.88
C ARG A 71 -11.86 14.47 -0.44
N VAL A 72 -12.80 15.09 0.27
CA VAL A 72 -14.07 14.45 0.65
C VAL A 72 -14.93 14.15 -0.59
N LYS A 73 -14.93 15.04 -1.59
CA LYS A 73 -15.62 14.78 -2.86
C LYS A 73 -15.03 13.56 -3.59
N ILE A 74 -13.70 13.46 -3.63
CA ILE A 74 -13.01 12.32 -4.23
C ILE A 74 -13.27 11.03 -3.41
N ALA A 75 -13.25 11.13 -2.09
CA ALA A 75 -13.55 10.02 -1.18
C ALA A 75 -14.96 9.44 -1.40
N GLN A 76 -15.93 10.27 -1.76
CA GLN A 76 -17.25 9.78 -2.15
C GLN A 76 -17.20 8.93 -3.43
N ASN A 77 -16.38 9.31 -4.41
CA ASN A 77 -16.21 8.51 -5.62
C ASN A 77 -15.52 7.15 -5.32
N TRP A 78 -14.59 7.09 -4.35
CA TRP A 78 -14.02 5.84 -3.86
C TRP A 78 -15.11 4.95 -3.27
N TYR A 79 -15.97 5.53 -2.43
CA TYR A 79 -17.09 4.83 -1.80
C TYR A 79 -18.10 4.31 -2.82
N ASP A 80 -18.46 5.13 -3.81
CA ASP A 80 -19.45 4.82 -4.84
C ASP A 80 -18.88 3.97 -6.01
N GLY A 81 -17.56 3.73 -6.03
CA GLY A 81 -16.88 3.00 -7.11
C GLY A 81 -16.79 3.78 -8.43
N VAL A 82 -16.96 5.09 -8.40
CA VAL A 82 -16.96 5.95 -9.58
C VAL A 82 -15.54 6.33 -9.97
N CYS A 83 -15.03 5.78 -11.06
CA CYS A 83 -13.68 6.06 -11.54
C CYS A 83 -13.57 6.02 -13.07
N ARG A 84 -12.59 6.74 -13.62
CA ARG A 84 -12.16 6.59 -15.00
C ARG A 84 -11.01 5.56 -15.06
N ARG A 85 -11.16 4.55 -15.91
CA ARG A 85 -10.16 3.49 -16.09
C ARG A 85 -9.26 3.80 -17.29
N ALA A 86 -7.96 3.53 -17.14
CA ALA A 86 -6.97 3.63 -18.20
C ALA A 86 -5.89 2.54 -18.06
N VAL A 87 -5.19 2.26 -19.16
CA VAL A 87 -4.03 1.36 -19.18
C VAL A 87 -2.84 2.17 -19.71
N PRO A 88 -2.12 2.88 -18.84
CA PRO A 88 -1.03 3.77 -19.27
C PRO A 88 0.17 3.04 -19.85
N LEU A 89 0.50 1.83 -19.36
CA LEU A 89 1.64 1.05 -19.81
C LEU A 89 1.21 -0.38 -20.13
N LYS A 90 1.80 -0.94 -21.20
CA LYS A 90 1.65 -2.35 -21.62
C LYS A 90 3.00 -2.91 -22.05
N TRP A 91 3.22 -4.19 -21.76
CA TRP A 91 4.42 -4.92 -22.19
C TRP A 91 4.04 -6.30 -22.73
N LYS A 92 4.94 -6.92 -23.51
CA LYS A 92 4.64 -8.14 -24.27
C LYS A 92 4.81 -9.42 -23.45
N THR A 93 5.79 -9.45 -22.55
CA THR A 93 6.12 -10.60 -21.71
C THR A 93 5.34 -10.59 -20.41
N LYS A 94 5.01 -11.76 -19.87
CA LYS A 94 4.43 -11.85 -18.53
C LYS A 94 5.51 -11.59 -17.49
N LEU A 95 5.32 -10.60 -16.65
CA LEU A 95 6.23 -10.21 -15.57
C LEU A 95 5.52 -10.32 -14.22
N LEU A 96 6.29 -10.23 -13.15
CA LEU A 96 5.84 -10.10 -11.76
C LEU A 96 6.13 -8.67 -11.26
N PRO A 97 5.43 -7.66 -11.78
CA PRO A 97 5.79 -6.28 -11.54
C PRO A 97 5.48 -5.85 -10.10
N TRP A 98 6.40 -5.10 -9.51
CA TRP A 98 6.21 -4.39 -8.26
C TRP A 98 6.18 -2.89 -8.51
N LEU A 99 5.39 -2.14 -7.76
CA LEU A 99 5.29 -0.68 -7.93
C LEU A 99 5.32 0.05 -6.58
N GLN A 100 5.82 1.28 -6.62
CA GLN A 100 5.81 2.21 -5.50
C GLN A 100 5.44 3.61 -6.00
N LEU A 101 4.77 4.38 -5.14
CA LEU A 101 4.46 5.79 -5.40
C LEU A 101 5.25 6.66 -4.43
N ASP A 102 5.90 7.68 -4.95
CA ASP A 102 6.52 8.73 -4.17
C ASP A 102 6.18 10.09 -4.79
N ARG A 103 5.31 10.84 -4.10
CA ARG A 103 4.81 12.15 -4.55
C ARG A 103 4.25 12.08 -5.98
N ASP A 104 4.97 12.67 -6.95
CA ASP A 104 4.59 12.76 -8.36
C ASP A 104 5.37 11.77 -9.25
N THR A 105 5.93 10.73 -8.67
CA THR A 105 6.68 9.68 -9.38
C THR A 105 6.10 8.30 -9.08
N LEU A 106 5.89 7.52 -10.13
CA LEU A 106 5.59 6.10 -10.04
C LEU A 106 6.85 5.32 -10.42
N PHE A 107 7.29 4.44 -9.52
CA PHE A 107 8.35 3.48 -9.77
C PHE A 107 7.74 2.12 -10.08
N LEU A 108 8.23 1.47 -11.14
CA LEU A 108 7.70 0.18 -11.60
C LEU A 108 8.85 -0.74 -12.01
N SER A 109 8.90 -1.96 -11.44
CA SER A 109 9.83 -2.98 -11.91
C SER A 109 9.32 -3.63 -13.19
N GLN A 110 10.22 -3.81 -14.15
CA GLN A 110 9.99 -4.50 -15.41
C GLN A 110 11.19 -5.40 -15.70
N ALA A 111 11.05 -6.70 -15.51
CA ALA A 111 12.15 -7.66 -15.52
C ALA A 111 13.29 -7.25 -14.57
N ALA A 112 14.51 -7.06 -15.06
CA ALA A 112 15.68 -6.73 -14.26
C ALA A 112 15.81 -5.24 -13.89
N ASP A 113 14.97 -4.37 -14.44
CA ASP A 113 15.08 -2.93 -14.30
C ASP A 113 13.90 -2.34 -13.54
N ILE A 114 14.11 -1.15 -12.93
CA ILE A 114 13.07 -0.35 -12.30
C ILE A 114 13.03 1.00 -12.99
N GLY A 115 11.91 1.32 -13.64
CA GLY A 115 11.69 2.61 -14.28
C GLY A 115 10.99 3.60 -13.33
N ALA A 116 11.46 4.84 -13.33
CA ALA A 116 10.82 5.98 -12.67
C ALA A 116 10.05 6.82 -13.67
N TYR A 117 8.76 6.99 -13.46
CA TYR A 117 7.84 7.66 -14.38
C TYR A 117 7.20 8.88 -13.71
N HIS A 118 7.25 10.04 -14.36
CA HIS A 118 6.54 11.22 -13.88
C HIS A 118 5.02 11.08 -14.01
N LEU A 119 4.32 11.52 -12.96
CA LEU A 119 2.88 11.77 -12.96
C LEU A 119 2.65 13.26 -13.19
N HIS A 120 2.01 13.63 -14.29
CA HIS A 120 1.69 15.04 -14.55
C HIS A 120 0.83 15.61 -13.42
N GLN A 121 1.23 16.75 -12.86
CA GLN A 121 0.60 17.36 -11.69
C GLN A 121 -0.91 17.57 -11.85
N ASP A 122 -1.37 18.13 -12.97
CA ASP A 122 -2.77 18.45 -13.21
C ASP A 122 -3.63 17.23 -13.57
N SER A 123 -3.12 16.36 -14.44
CA SER A 123 -3.88 15.23 -14.98
C SER A 123 -3.60 13.91 -14.27
N ARG A 124 -2.51 13.83 -13.49
CA ARG A 124 -1.96 12.59 -12.92
C ARG A 124 -1.77 11.49 -13.99
N ARG A 125 -1.64 11.89 -15.25
CA ARG A 125 -1.33 10.96 -16.33
C ARG A 125 0.13 10.56 -16.24
N LEU A 126 0.38 9.27 -16.38
CA LEU A 126 1.72 8.73 -16.40
C LEU A 126 2.40 9.06 -17.74
N GLN A 127 3.63 9.53 -17.71
CA GLN A 127 4.47 9.61 -18.91
C GLN A 127 4.77 8.19 -19.38
N ARG A 128 4.80 7.97 -20.69
CA ARG A 128 5.02 6.63 -21.26
C ARG A 128 6.45 6.13 -21.11
N ASN A 129 7.42 7.04 -21.14
CA ASN A 129 8.84 6.70 -20.99
C ASN A 129 9.31 7.05 -19.57
N PRO A 130 10.11 6.20 -18.94
CA PRO A 130 10.75 6.52 -17.69
C PRO A 130 11.76 7.65 -17.91
N TYR A 131 11.86 8.55 -16.96
CA TYR A 131 12.89 9.59 -16.96
C TYR A 131 14.21 9.08 -16.36
N GLU A 132 14.14 8.01 -15.59
CA GLU A 132 15.27 7.37 -14.93
C GLU A 132 15.04 5.84 -14.87
N ILE A 133 16.12 5.07 -15.03
CA ILE A 133 16.09 3.61 -14.98
C ILE A 133 17.17 3.14 -14.01
N TYR A 134 16.79 2.34 -13.02
CA TYR A 134 17.66 1.68 -12.07
C TYR A 134 17.90 0.24 -12.55
N SER A 135 19.13 -0.05 -12.97
CA SER A 135 19.56 -1.32 -13.55
C SER A 135 20.67 -1.95 -12.72
N GLY A 136 20.97 -3.23 -12.96
CA GLY A 136 22.11 -3.93 -12.35
C GLY A 136 21.80 -5.36 -11.91
N HIS A 137 20.53 -5.73 -11.74
CA HIS A 137 20.16 -7.14 -11.52
C HIS A 137 20.40 -7.97 -12.78
N LYS A 138 20.80 -9.23 -12.58
CA LYS A 138 20.96 -10.23 -13.66
C LYS A 138 19.72 -11.10 -13.84
N GLY A 139 18.71 -10.90 -13.02
CA GLY A 139 17.41 -11.56 -13.06
C GLY A 139 16.29 -10.59 -12.68
N ASP A 140 15.05 -11.05 -12.69
CA ASP A 140 13.88 -10.20 -12.44
C ASP A 140 13.92 -9.57 -11.04
N VAL A 141 13.55 -8.30 -10.94
CA VAL A 141 13.34 -7.63 -9.67
C VAL A 141 12.06 -8.16 -9.04
N CYS A 142 12.19 -8.85 -7.91
CA CYS A 142 11.06 -9.44 -7.20
C CYS A 142 10.29 -8.40 -6.36
N ARG A 143 11.03 -7.54 -5.66
CA ARG A 143 10.47 -6.47 -4.82
C ARG A 143 11.47 -5.33 -4.65
N PHE A 144 10.96 -4.12 -4.48
CA PHE A 144 11.80 -2.98 -4.10
C PHE A 144 11.06 -2.05 -3.15
N VAL A 145 11.80 -1.28 -2.38
CA VAL A 145 11.30 -0.24 -1.48
C VAL A 145 12.04 1.07 -1.71
N LEU A 146 11.35 2.15 -1.39
CA LEU A 146 11.89 3.52 -1.47
C LEU A 146 12.09 4.07 -0.07
N THR A 147 13.24 4.71 0.12
CA THR A 147 13.51 5.59 1.25
C THR A 147 13.73 7.01 0.72
N ASP A 148 13.90 8.00 1.58
CA ASP A 148 14.18 9.38 1.17
C ASP A 148 15.47 9.50 0.36
N SER A 149 16.43 8.60 0.58
CA SER A 149 17.77 8.65 -0.02
C SER A 149 18.10 7.50 -0.97
N HIS A 150 17.41 6.36 -0.88
CA HIS A 150 17.75 5.17 -1.64
C HIS A 150 16.53 4.47 -2.23
N LEU A 151 16.77 3.78 -3.35
CA LEU A 151 15.93 2.72 -3.88
C LEU A 151 16.66 1.39 -3.61
N ILE A 152 15.98 0.47 -2.91
CA ILE A 152 16.56 -0.81 -2.49
C ILE A 152 15.73 -1.92 -3.13
N SER A 153 16.39 -2.77 -3.94
CA SER A 153 15.72 -3.83 -4.69
C SER A 153 16.32 -5.20 -4.42
N GLY A 154 15.45 -6.21 -4.39
CA GLY A 154 15.82 -7.62 -4.31
C GLY A 154 15.47 -8.33 -5.61
N GLY A 155 16.39 -9.11 -6.14
CA GLY A 155 16.25 -9.79 -7.42
C GLY A 155 16.23 -11.31 -7.32
N SER A 156 15.80 -11.93 -8.42
CA SER A 156 15.83 -13.39 -8.59
C SER A 156 17.26 -13.94 -8.72
N ASP A 157 18.26 -13.05 -8.91
CA ASP A 157 19.69 -13.36 -8.88
C ASP A 157 20.26 -13.53 -7.46
N GLY A 158 19.43 -13.41 -6.41
CA GLY A 158 19.84 -13.53 -5.02
C GLY A 158 20.54 -12.29 -4.46
N LYS A 159 20.60 -11.20 -5.20
CA LYS A 159 21.26 -9.97 -4.82
C LYS A 159 20.27 -8.92 -4.33
N ILE A 160 20.77 -8.00 -3.52
CA ILE A 160 20.10 -6.78 -3.15
C ILE A 160 20.93 -5.62 -3.69
N LEU A 161 20.30 -4.72 -4.45
CA LEU A 161 20.94 -3.51 -4.94
C LEU A 161 20.39 -2.30 -4.20
N VAL A 162 21.29 -1.43 -3.76
CA VAL A 162 20.98 -0.17 -3.08
C VAL A 162 21.44 0.96 -3.98
N HIS A 163 20.51 1.61 -4.66
CA HIS A 163 20.79 2.76 -5.50
C HIS A 163 20.53 4.06 -4.74
N SER A 164 21.47 4.99 -4.80
CA SER A 164 21.24 6.35 -4.33
C SER A 164 20.24 7.05 -5.23
N ARG A 165 19.27 7.78 -4.65
CA ARG A 165 18.30 8.61 -5.40
C ARG A 165 18.85 10.02 -5.71
N ARG A 166 20.09 10.30 -5.31
CA ARG A 166 20.71 11.63 -5.44
C ARG A 166 22.01 11.61 -6.24
N THR A 167 22.65 10.47 -6.29
CA THR A 167 23.92 10.24 -6.98
C THR A 167 23.81 8.94 -7.79
N ASP A 168 24.70 8.72 -8.73
CA ASP A 168 24.76 7.48 -9.53
C ASP A 168 25.41 6.31 -8.77
N GLU A 169 25.59 6.45 -7.45
CA GLU A 169 26.21 5.42 -6.64
C GLU A 169 25.25 4.27 -6.37
N SER A 170 25.77 3.07 -6.45
CA SER A 170 25.07 1.84 -6.09
C SER A 170 25.93 0.94 -5.23
N LEU A 171 25.30 0.23 -4.29
CA LEU A 171 25.92 -0.78 -3.43
C LEU A 171 25.22 -2.12 -3.68
N GLU A 172 26.02 -3.17 -3.90
CA GLU A 172 25.54 -4.55 -4.01
C GLU A 172 25.71 -5.26 -2.67
N LEU A 173 24.62 -5.83 -2.15
CA LEU A 173 24.60 -6.67 -0.97
C LEU A 173 24.42 -8.12 -1.44
N SER A 174 25.43 -8.95 -1.21
CA SER A 174 25.47 -10.35 -1.64
C SER A 174 25.45 -11.30 -0.45
N GLY A 175 24.70 -12.39 -0.57
CA GLY A 175 24.64 -13.38 0.50
C GLY A 175 23.53 -14.41 0.32
N HIS A 176 22.35 -14.04 -0.19
CA HIS A 176 21.31 -15.02 -0.48
C HIS A 176 21.72 -15.97 -1.61
N ASN A 177 21.34 -17.23 -1.48
CA ASN A 177 21.66 -18.29 -2.44
C ASN A 177 20.58 -18.51 -3.50
N GLN A 178 19.40 -17.90 -3.32
CA GLN A 178 18.25 -17.96 -4.24
C GLN A 178 17.55 -16.61 -4.25
N GLU A 179 16.44 -16.53 -4.99
CA GLU A 179 15.67 -15.28 -5.18
C GLU A 179 15.37 -14.56 -3.87
N VAL A 180 15.57 -13.25 -3.85
CA VAL A 180 15.12 -12.35 -2.79
C VAL A 180 13.68 -11.96 -3.07
N ASN A 181 12.72 -12.70 -2.48
CA ASN A 181 11.29 -12.52 -2.75
C ASN A 181 10.72 -11.24 -2.16
N CYS A 182 11.26 -10.80 -1.04
CA CYS A 182 10.75 -9.65 -0.31
C CYS A 182 11.86 -8.91 0.43
N LEU A 183 11.64 -7.63 0.62
CA LEU A 183 12.50 -6.78 1.45
C LEU A 183 11.70 -5.59 1.98
N ASP A 184 12.14 -5.07 3.11
CA ASP A 184 11.69 -3.78 3.65
C ASP A 184 12.90 -3.02 4.21
N SER A 185 12.80 -1.68 4.22
CA SER A 185 13.86 -0.81 4.74
C SER A 185 13.29 0.38 5.48
N LYS A 186 13.80 0.60 6.70
CA LYS A 186 13.47 1.76 7.53
C LYS A 186 14.67 2.15 8.39
N GLY A 187 14.95 3.46 8.49
CA GLY A 187 16.00 3.97 9.38
C GLY A 187 17.41 3.41 9.13
N GLY A 188 17.74 3.08 7.87
CA GLY A 188 19.02 2.46 7.50
C GLY A 188 19.13 0.95 7.73
N LEU A 189 18.11 0.36 8.36
CA LEU A 189 17.96 -1.09 8.50
C LEU A 189 17.32 -1.66 7.24
N ILE A 190 17.83 -2.78 6.73
CA ILE A 190 17.22 -3.54 5.63
C ILE A 190 16.97 -4.96 6.14
N ILE A 191 15.77 -5.47 5.91
CA ILE A 191 15.42 -6.88 6.16
C ILE A 191 15.01 -7.49 4.83
N SER A 192 15.61 -8.63 4.49
CA SER A 192 15.26 -9.39 3.30
C SER A 192 14.79 -10.79 3.64
N GLY A 193 13.91 -11.32 2.80
CA GLY A 193 13.47 -12.71 2.86
C GLY A 193 13.63 -13.38 1.50
N SER A 194 14.10 -14.63 1.51
CA SER A 194 14.46 -15.34 0.30
C SER A 194 13.82 -16.72 0.19
N ARG A 195 13.80 -17.24 -1.03
CA ARG A 195 13.49 -18.63 -1.36
C ARG A 195 14.51 -19.61 -0.76
N ASP A 196 15.73 -19.14 -0.42
CA ASP A 196 16.76 -19.94 0.26
C ASP A 196 16.41 -20.31 1.71
N ARG A 197 15.19 -19.96 2.17
CA ARG A 197 14.64 -20.21 3.52
C ARG A 197 15.38 -19.45 4.60
N THR A 198 15.93 -18.28 4.29
CA THR A 198 16.52 -17.38 5.28
C THR A 198 15.88 -16.00 5.24
N ALA A 199 15.82 -15.34 6.39
CA ALA A 199 15.68 -13.90 6.50
C ALA A 199 17.03 -13.32 6.91
N ARG A 200 17.40 -12.16 6.36
CA ARG A 200 18.68 -11.53 6.66
C ARG A 200 18.52 -10.08 7.05
N ILE A 201 19.37 -9.67 7.97
CA ILE A 201 19.44 -8.29 8.48
C ILE A 201 20.69 -7.64 7.90
N TRP A 202 20.53 -6.47 7.30
CA TRP A 202 21.58 -5.71 6.66
C TRP A 202 21.58 -4.26 7.15
N THR A 203 22.72 -3.61 6.98
CA THR A 203 22.87 -2.17 7.17
C THR A 203 23.46 -1.55 5.92
N LEU A 204 23.21 -0.27 5.69
CA LEU A 204 23.76 0.46 4.53
C LEU A 204 25.29 0.63 4.57
N THR A 205 25.94 0.26 5.68
CA THR A 205 27.37 0.44 5.90
C THR A 205 28.20 -0.79 5.57
N SER A 206 27.57 -1.93 5.26
CA SER A 206 28.25 -3.20 5.01
C SER A 206 27.63 -3.95 3.86
N SER A 207 28.45 -4.54 2.99
CA SER A 207 28.00 -5.42 1.90
C SER A 207 27.62 -6.83 2.36
N CYS A 208 27.98 -7.21 3.60
CA CYS A 208 27.64 -8.49 4.20
C CYS A 208 26.44 -8.35 5.16
N PRO A 209 25.62 -9.41 5.32
CA PRO A 209 24.53 -9.38 6.29
C PRO A 209 25.08 -9.29 7.71
N ARG A 210 24.43 -8.50 8.57
CA ARG A 210 24.73 -8.48 10.00
C ARG A 210 24.35 -9.82 10.63
N ASP A 211 23.16 -10.34 10.28
CA ASP A 211 22.64 -11.60 10.78
C ASP A 211 21.93 -12.39 9.66
N THR A 212 21.96 -13.71 9.78
CA THR A 212 21.22 -14.65 8.92
C THR A 212 20.37 -15.56 9.79
N ILE A 213 19.05 -15.47 9.62
CA ILE A 213 18.08 -16.19 10.43
C ILE A 213 17.48 -17.33 9.60
N PRO A 214 17.66 -18.61 10.00
CA PRO A 214 17.04 -19.74 9.34
C PRO A 214 15.51 -19.73 9.59
N MET A 215 14.75 -19.79 8.51
CA MET A 215 13.28 -19.71 8.56
C MET A 215 12.60 -21.07 8.37
N TYR A 216 13.36 -22.07 7.93
CA TYR A 216 12.92 -23.44 7.61
C TYR A 216 11.90 -23.53 6.44
N ASP A 217 11.39 -22.41 5.95
CA ASP A 217 10.49 -22.30 4.81
C ASP A 217 10.80 -21.04 3.99
N ARG A 218 10.33 -21.01 2.74
CA ARG A 218 10.50 -19.86 1.83
C ARG A 218 9.87 -18.61 2.43
N VAL A 219 10.58 -17.50 2.44
CA VAL A 219 10.07 -16.22 2.94
C VAL A 219 9.47 -15.45 1.78
N TRP A 220 8.21 -15.06 1.89
CA TRP A 220 7.48 -14.35 0.84
C TRP A 220 7.20 -12.89 1.18
N SER A 221 7.15 -12.56 2.46
CA SER A 221 6.90 -11.18 2.90
C SER A 221 7.67 -10.84 4.17
N VAL A 222 8.05 -9.58 4.29
CA VAL A 222 8.66 -9.00 5.48
C VAL A 222 8.14 -7.60 5.70
N ALA A 223 8.05 -7.17 6.96
CA ALA A 223 7.74 -5.79 7.30
C ALA A 223 8.48 -5.38 8.58
N ILE A 224 9.13 -4.22 8.57
CA ILE A 224 9.80 -3.64 9.71
C ILE A 224 8.81 -2.79 10.51
N SER A 225 8.73 -3.03 11.82
CA SER A 225 7.93 -2.20 12.72
C SER A 225 8.36 -0.74 12.66
N PRO A 226 7.43 0.22 12.73
CA PRO A 226 7.77 1.65 12.80
C PRO A 226 8.69 2.01 13.98
N THR A 227 8.77 1.18 15.01
CA THR A 227 9.68 1.38 16.15
C THR A 227 11.12 0.98 15.88
N LEU A 228 11.41 0.30 14.76
CA LEU A 228 12.70 -0.29 14.39
C LEU A 228 13.23 -1.38 15.36
N ARG A 229 12.45 -1.78 16.35
CA ARG A 229 12.86 -2.80 17.36
C ARG A 229 12.52 -4.21 16.95
N SER A 230 11.53 -4.37 16.07
CA SER A 230 11.07 -5.68 15.60
C SER A 230 10.72 -5.65 14.13
N PHE A 231 10.67 -6.83 13.54
CA PHE A 231 10.15 -7.05 12.19
C PHE A 231 9.32 -8.34 12.17
N VAL A 232 8.50 -8.47 11.15
CA VAL A 232 7.65 -9.65 10.95
C VAL A 232 8.02 -10.32 9.63
N THR A 233 8.04 -11.65 9.64
CA THR A 233 8.24 -12.47 8.43
C THR A 233 7.00 -13.27 8.13
N GLY A 234 6.68 -13.38 6.83
CA GLY A 234 5.64 -14.25 6.29
C GLY A 234 6.26 -15.32 5.40
N THR A 235 5.93 -16.60 5.66
CA THR A 235 6.47 -17.74 4.89
C THR A 235 5.40 -18.41 4.04
N ALA A 236 5.83 -19.41 3.24
CA ALA A 236 4.96 -20.19 2.36
C ALA A 236 4.00 -21.13 3.10
N CYS A 237 4.19 -21.34 4.40
CA CYS A 237 3.39 -22.25 5.22
C CYS A 237 3.40 -23.70 4.68
N CYS A 238 4.55 -24.18 4.22
CA CYS A 238 4.71 -25.55 3.74
C CYS A 238 5.05 -26.53 4.89
N GLU A 239 5.58 -26.02 5.99
CA GLU A 239 5.98 -26.76 7.18
C GLU A 239 4.95 -26.58 8.31
N ASN A 240 5.11 -27.35 9.40
CA ASN A 240 4.20 -27.34 10.56
C ASN A 240 4.45 -26.16 11.52
N PHE A 241 4.93 -25.05 11.01
CA PHE A 241 5.17 -23.83 11.78
C PHE A 241 4.22 -22.71 11.35
N SER A 242 3.89 -21.80 12.27
CA SER A 242 3.14 -20.61 11.89
C SER A 242 3.89 -19.84 10.80
N PRO A 243 3.21 -19.43 9.72
CA PRO A 243 3.83 -18.67 8.65
C PRO A 243 4.21 -17.26 9.08
N LEU A 244 3.62 -16.73 10.16
CA LEU A 244 3.86 -15.38 10.67
C LEU A 244 4.67 -15.43 11.96
N ARG A 245 5.83 -14.79 11.96
CA ARG A 245 6.71 -14.69 13.13
C ARG A 245 7.21 -13.27 13.34
N VAL A 246 7.23 -12.85 14.60
CA VAL A 246 7.75 -11.56 15.04
C VAL A 246 9.15 -11.77 15.59
N TRP A 247 10.09 -10.96 15.16
CA TRP A 247 11.52 -11.06 15.47
C TRP A 247 12.02 -9.79 16.16
N ASP A 248 12.88 -9.93 17.14
CA ASP A 248 13.67 -8.83 17.71
C ASP A 248 14.81 -8.48 16.75
N VAL A 249 14.98 -7.20 16.43
CA VAL A 249 16.01 -6.73 15.47
C VAL A 249 17.42 -6.87 16.04
N GLU A 250 17.61 -6.62 17.33
CA GLU A 250 18.95 -6.63 17.93
C GLU A 250 19.43 -8.04 18.25
N ARG A 251 18.54 -8.87 18.80
CA ARG A 251 18.86 -10.24 19.21
C ARG A 251 18.74 -11.26 18.09
N SER A 252 18.03 -10.90 16.99
CA SER A 252 17.71 -11.82 15.90
C SER A 252 16.95 -13.08 16.36
N GLU A 253 16.19 -12.96 17.46
CA GLU A 253 15.42 -14.04 18.07
C GLU A 253 13.93 -13.90 17.77
N CYS A 254 13.24 -15.05 17.68
CA CYS A 254 11.79 -15.07 17.51
C CYS A 254 11.11 -14.69 18.84
N VAL A 255 10.38 -13.58 18.83
CA VAL A 255 9.63 -13.09 19.99
C VAL A 255 8.33 -13.88 20.16
N CYS A 256 7.58 -14.06 19.05
CA CYS A 256 6.34 -14.84 19.05
C CYS A 256 5.93 -15.23 17.62
N SER A 257 5.05 -16.22 17.55
CA SER A 257 4.34 -16.60 16.32
C SER A 257 2.91 -16.10 16.37
N LEU A 258 2.42 -15.54 15.25
CA LEU A 258 1.05 -15.03 15.13
C LEU A 258 0.17 -16.08 14.46
N GLY A 259 -0.99 -16.38 15.09
CA GLY A 259 -1.92 -17.39 14.59
C GLY A 259 -1.41 -18.81 14.78
N LEU A 260 -2.25 -19.66 15.40
CA LEU A 260 -1.90 -21.07 15.63
C LEU A 260 -2.53 -22.02 14.62
N GLU A 261 -3.53 -21.55 13.86
CA GLU A 261 -4.42 -22.39 13.07
C GLU A 261 -4.31 -22.14 11.56
N PHE A 262 -3.11 -21.77 11.08
CA PHE A 262 -2.90 -21.69 9.63
C PHE A 262 -2.87 -23.09 9.02
N ARG A 263 -3.67 -23.28 7.96
CA ARG A 263 -3.63 -24.52 7.18
C ARG A 263 -2.36 -24.55 6.34
N ARG A 264 -1.86 -25.75 6.08
CA ARG A 264 -0.71 -25.93 5.18
C ARG A 264 -1.01 -25.29 3.82
N GLY A 265 -0.06 -24.50 3.31
CA GLY A 265 -0.22 -23.71 2.08
C GLY A 265 -0.84 -22.33 2.28
N ALA A 266 -1.24 -21.96 3.50
CA ALA A 266 -1.73 -20.61 3.84
C ALA A 266 -0.60 -19.59 3.93
N GLY A 267 0.25 -19.53 2.91
CA GLY A 267 1.40 -18.63 2.88
C GLY A 267 1.00 -17.15 2.84
N VAL A 268 1.78 -16.31 3.52
CA VAL A 268 1.55 -14.87 3.65
C VAL A 268 2.34 -14.12 2.58
N LEU A 269 1.63 -13.50 1.64
CA LEU A 269 2.21 -12.88 0.45
C LEU A 269 2.56 -11.41 0.64
N ASP A 270 1.76 -10.68 1.41
CA ASP A 270 2.01 -9.26 1.69
C ASP A 270 1.59 -8.89 3.11
N MET A 271 2.27 -7.88 3.65
CA MET A 271 1.97 -7.34 4.97
C MET A 271 2.34 -5.87 5.07
N VAL A 272 1.60 -5.15 5.89
CA VAL A 272 1.82 -3.71 6.12
C VAL A 272 1.53 -3.34 7.57
N PHE A 273 2.48 -2.64 8.20
CA PHE A 273 2.25 -1.99 9.48
C PHE A 273 1.45 -0.69 9.29
N GLU A 274 0.35 -0.56 9.98
CA GLU A 274 -0.41 0.69 10.05
C GLU A 274 -0.02 1.54 11.26
N SER A 275 0.41 0.89 12.32
CA SER A 275 0.94 1.52 13.53
C SER A 275 2.05 0.64 14.11
N PRO A 276 2.77 1.08 15.14
CA PRO A 276 3.77 0.23 15.80
C PRO A 276 3.26 -1.13 16.27
N PHE A 277 1.96 -1.26 16.50
CA PHE A 277 1.34 -2.45 17.08
C PHE A 277 0.31 -3.12 16.16
N GLN A 278 -0.11 -2.46 15.09
CA GLN A 278 -1.14 -2.97 14.18
C GLN A 278 -0.52 -3.37 12.84
N LEU A 279 -0.69 -4.63 12.50
CA LEU A 279 -0.18 -5.25 11.29
C LEU A 279 -1.34 -5.84 10.49
N PHE A 280 -1.41 -5.53 9.20
CA PHE A 280 -2.27 -6.22 8.24
C PHE A 280 -1.46 -7.25 7.46
N THR A 281 -2.08 -8.40 7.21
CA THR A 281 -1.49 -9.49 6.41
C THR A 281 -2.51 -10.03 5.43
N CYS A 282 -2.04 -10.52 4.29
CA CYS A 282 -2.86 -11.25 3.32
C CYS A 282 -2.06 -12.36 2.63
N GLY A 283 -2.75 -13.31 2.02
CA GLY A 283 -2.05 -14.42 1.38
C GLY A 283 -2.93 -15.43 0.67
N TYR A 284 -2.43 -16.66 0.60
CA TYR A 284 -3.09 -17.78 -0.07
C TYR A 284 -4.32 -18.32 0.65
N ASP A 285 -4.49 -17.98 1.91
CA ASP A 285 -5.66 -18.39 2.70
C ASP A 285 -6.89 -17.52 2.47
N THR A 286 -6.82 -16.57 1.50
CA THR A 286 -7.93 -15.73 1.03
C THR A 286 -8.40 -14.65 2.02
N PHE A 287 -7.74 -14.53 3.18
CA PHE A 287 -8.11 -13.56 4.20
C PHE A 287 -7.15 -12.38 4.25
N ILE A 288 -7.68 -11.19 4.51
CA ILE A 288 -6.94 -10.08 5.10
C ILE A 288 -7.12 -10.18 6.60
N ARG A 289 -6.04 -10.16 7.37
CA ARG A 289 -6.11 -10.17 8.84
C ARG A 289 -5.45 -8.97 9.45
N LEU A 290 -6.11 -8.43 10.50
CA LEU A 290 -5.56 -7.43 11.39
C LEU A 290 -5.05 -8.09 12.66
N TRP A 291 -3.79 -7.86 12.96
CA TRP A 291 -3.11 -8.29 14.18
C TRP A 291 -2.82 -7.08 15.06
N ASP A 292 -3.09 -7.17 16.35
CA ASP A 292 -2.61 -6.22 17.35
C ASP A 292 -1.54 -6.92 18.22
N LEU A 293 -0.29 -6.53 18.06
CA LEU A 293 0.86 -7.16 18.70
C LEU A 293 0.90 -6.97 20.22
N ARG A 294 0.00 -6.16 20.79
CA ARG A 294 -0.17 -5.99 22.24
C ARG A 294 -1.12 -7.03 22.84
N LEU A 295 -1.92 -7.67 21.99
CA LEU A 295 -2.89 -8.68 22.38
C LEU A 295 -2.32 -10.09 22.24
N SER A 296 -3.13 -11.09 22.56
CA SER A 296 -2.74 -12.48 22.39
C SER A 296 -2.35 -12.78 20.93
N PRO A 297 -1.19 -13.37 20.66
CA PRO A 297 -0.76 -13.69 19.30
C PRO A 297 -1.54 -14.86 18.66
N ARG A 298 -2.41 -15.52 19.42
CA ARG A 298 -3.12 -16.72 18.96
C ARG A 298 -4.16 -16.45 17.89
N LYS A 299 -4.87 -15.30 17.98
CA LYS A 299 -5.94 -14.92 17.05
C LYS A 299 -5.75 -13.49 16.54
N CYS A 300 -6.14 -13.25 15.29
CA CYS A 300 -6.25 -11.91 14.75
C CYS A 300 -7.42 -11.15 15.40
N VAL A 301 -7.36 -9.84 15.33
CA VAL A 301 -8.39 -8.94 15.91
C VAL A 301 -9.62 -8.89 15.00
N MET A 302 -9.38 -8.88 13.69
CA MET A 302 -10.41 -8.82 12.66
C MET A 302 -9.90 -9.47 11.39
N GLU A 303 -10.83 -10.02 10.60
CA GLU A 303 -10.53 -10.60 9.31
C GLU A 303 -11.59 -10.25 8.26
N TRP A 304 -11.15 -10.15 7.01
CA TRP A 304 -11.97 -9.92 5.82
C TRP A 304 -11.70 -11.05 4.85
N GLU A 305 -12.76 -11.77 4.48
CA GLU A 305 -12.69 -12.92 3.58
C GLU A 305 -12.88 -12.46 2.12
N GLU A 306 -12.05 -12.94 1.23
CA GLU A 306 -12.22 -12.75 -0.20
C GLU A 306 -13.37 -13.63 -0.71
N PRO A 307 -14.47 -13.05 -1.28
CA PRO A 307 -15.71 -13.80 -1.56
C PRO A 307 -15.63 -14.91 -2.62
N HIS A 308 -14.53 -14.97 -3.38
CA HIS A 308 -14.35 -15.92 -4.49
C HIS A 308 -13.16 -16.86 -4.29
N ASP A 309 -12.75 -17.11 -3.05
CA ASP A 309 -11.63 -17.99 -2.69
C ASP A 309 -10.34 -17.69 -3.45
N SER A 310 -10.10 -16.42 -3.80
CA SER A 310 -8.91 -16.01 -4.51
C SER A 310 -7.81 -15.58 -3.56
N ALA A 311 -6.60 -16.09 -3.76
CA ALA A 311 -5.44 -15.61 -3.00
C ALA A 311 -5.26 -14.09 -3.16
N LEU A 312 -4.82 -13.43 -2.10
CA LEU A 312 -4.56 -12.00 -2.06
C LEU A 312 -3.05 -11.75 -2.14
N TYR A 313 -2.62 -11.11 -3.24
CA TYR A 313 -1.21 -10.91 -3.55
C TYR A 313 -0.62 -9.64 -2.93
N CYS A 314 -1.44 -8.63 -2.74
CA CYS A 314 -0.99 -7.34 -2.23
C CYS A 314 -2.10 -6.61 -1.49
N ILE A 315 -1.70 -5.79 -0.51
CA ILE A 315 -2.57 -4.91 0.27
C ILE A 315 -1.94 -3.54 0.46
N GLN A 316 -2.79 -2.53 0.60
CA GLN A 316 -2.41 -1.21 1.07
C GLN A 316 -3.53 -0.63 1.93
N THR A 317 -3.18 0.15 2.97
CA THR A 317 -4.13 0.89 3.81
C THR A 317 -3.95 2.39 3.63
N ASP A 318 -5.00 3.16 3.90
CA ASP A 318 -4.96 4.63 3.88
C ASP A 318 -4.53 5.24 5.23
N GLY A 319 -4.21 4.38 6.20
CA GLY A 319 -3.91 4.82 7.58
C GLY A 319 -5.15 5.26 8.38
N ASN A 320 -6.36 5.08 7.82
CA ASN A 320 -7.63 5.39 8.48
C ASN A 320 -8.61 4.20 8.33
N HIS A 321 -9.56 4.28 7.43
CA HIS A 321 -10.66 3.30 7.33
C HIS A 321 -10.59 2.38 6.12
N MET A 322 -9.79 2.70 5.10
CA MET A 322 -9.75 1.95 3.85
C MET A 322 -8.62 0.92 3.79
N ILE A 323 -8.95 -0.26 3.26
CA ILE A 323 -7.99 -1.23 2.74
C ILE A 323 -8.27 -1.41 1.25
N ALA A 324 -7.21 -1.51 0.45
CA ALA A 324 -7.28 -1.98 -0.92
C ALA A 324 -6.48 -3.28 -1.04
N SER A 325 -7.04 -4.29 -1.72
CA SER A 325 -6.39 -5.58 -1.95
C SER A 325 -6.42 -5.98 -3.42
N GLY A 326 -5.41 -6.72 -3.85
CA GLY A 326 -5.30 -7.29 -5.19
C GLY A 326 -5.37 -8.81 -5.15
N SER A 327 -6.27 -9.41 -5.97
CA SER A 327 -6.49 -10.85 -5.99
C SER A 327 -5.69 -11.57 -7.09
N SER A 328 -5.61 -12.89 -6.98
CA SER A 328 -4.90 -13.77 -7.93
C SER A 328 -5.63 -13.98 -9.24
N TYR A 329 -6.96 -13.76 -9.31
CA TYR A 329 -7.75 -14.04 -10.49
C TYR A 329 -8.35 -12.78 -11.09
N TYR A 330 -8.40 -12.72 -12.43
CA TYR A 330 -9.05 -11.69 -13.25
C TYR A 330 -8.66 -10.23 -12.96
N GLY A 331 -7.51 -10.02 -12.31
CA GLY A 331 -7.06 -8.67 -11.98
C GLY A 331 -8.05 -7.94 -11.08
N VAL A 332 -8.64 -8.61 -10.11
CA VAL A 332 -9.62 -7.99 -9.24
C VAL A 332 -8.94 -7.18 -8.14
N VAL A 333 -9.29 -5.90 -8.05
CA VAL A 333 -8.97 -5.03 -6.92
C VAL A 333 -10.24 -4.86 -6.09
N ARG A 334 -10.13 -5.01 -4.77
CA ARG A 334 -11.23 -4.79 -3.82
C ARG A 334 -10.90 -3.66 -2.87
N LEU A 335 -11.95 -2.92 -2.51
CA LEU A 335 -11.91 -1.91 -1.46
C LEU A 335 -12.74 -2.41 -0.27
N TRP A 336 -12.20 -2.20 0.92
CA TRP A 336 -12.79 -2.60 2.18
C TRP A 336 -12.83 -1.43 3.14
N ASP A 337 -13.89 -1.35 3.93
CA ASP A 337 -13.98 -0.43 5.05
C ASP A 337 -13.64 -1.19 6.34
N LYS A 338 -12.62 -0.75 7.09
CA LYS A 338 -12.18 -1.40 8.33
C LYS A 338 -13.24 -1.43 9.43
N ARG A 339 -14.31 -0.64 9.30
CA ARG A 339 -15.42 -0.59 10.25
C ARG A 339 -16.45 -1.72 10.05
N GLN A 340 -16.34 -2.43 8.93
CA GLN A 340 -17.21 -3.55 8.55
C GLN A 340 -16.38 -4.67 7.88
N THR A 341 -16.93 -5.87 7.83
CA THR A 341 -16.22 -7.03 7.27
C THR A 341 -16.54 -7.28 5.80
N GLU A 342 -17.58 -6.64 5.26
CA GLU A 342 -17.99 -6.81 3.88
C GLU A 342 -17.14 -5.97 2.91
N CYS A 343 -17.03 -6.48 1.67
CA CYS A 343 -16.38 -5.76 0.58
C CYS A 343 -17.22 -4.56 0.16
N LEU A 344 -16.61 -3.38 0.13
CA LEU A 344 -17.30 -2.15 -0.24
C LEU A 344 -17.46 -2.03 -1.76
N GLN A 345 -16.36 -2.21 -2.52
CA GLN A 345 -16.31 -2.08 -3.97
C GLN A 345 -15.33 -3.09 -4.56
N PHE A 346 -15.54 -3.46 -5.84
CA PHE A 346 -14.57 -4.24 -6.58
C PHE A 346 -14.40 -3.72 -8.00
N PHE A 347 -13.19 -3.88 -8.55
CA PHE A 347 -12.83 -3.49 -9.90
C PHE A 347 -12.14 -4.66 -10.60
N GLN A 348 -12.79 -5.23 -11.60
CA GLN A 348 -12.18 -6.23 -12.45
C GLN A 348 -11.39 -5.52 -13.56
N LEU A 349 -10.08 -5.75 -13.63
CA LEU A 349 -9.15 -5.08 -14.54
C LEU A 349 -8.74 -5.95 -15.73
N SER A 350 -8.86 -7.26 -15.62
CA SER A 350 -8.65 -8.18 -16.74
C SER A 350 -9.90 -9.01 -17.00
N SER A 351 -10.10 -9.42 -18.26
CA SER A 351 -11.22 -10.23 -18.69
C SER A 351 -10.74 -11.52 -19.35
N HIS A 352 -11.58 -12.56 -19.31
CA HIS A 352 -11.31 -13.82 -20.03
C HIS A 352 -11.01 -13.52 -21.52
N PRO A 353 -10.03 -14.18 -22.18
CA PRO A 353 -9.30 -15.37 -21.72
C PRO A 353 -8.02 -15.07 -20.91
N VAL A 354 -7.65 -13.83 -20.72
CA VAL A 354 -6.40 -13.44 -20.05
C VAL A 354 -6.67 -13.17 -18.57
N SER A 355 -6.61 -14.20 -17.75
CA SER A 355 -6.57 -14.00 -16.29
C SER A 355 -5.16 -13.61 -15.86
N SER A 356 -5.06 -12.54 -15.06
CA SER A 356 -3.81 -12.07 -14.48
C SER A 356 -4.01 -11.70 -13.02
N PRO A 357 -3.09 -12.07 -12.11
CA PRO A 357 -3.08 -11.53 -10.77
C PRO A 357 -2.83 -10.02 -10.77
N VAL A 358 -3.30 -9.35 -9.72
CA VAL A 358 -2.80 -8.03 -9.31
C VAL A 358 -1.59 -8.25 -8.42
N TYR A 359 -0.39 -8.17 -8.98
CA TYR A 359 0.84 -8.44 -8.25
C TYR A 359 1.16 -7.36 -7.22
N CYS A 360 0.88 -6.11 -7.57
CA CYS A 360 1.07 -4.98 -6.67
C CYS A 360 0.04 -3.90 -6.98
N LEU A 361 -0.42 -3.22 -5.95
CA LEU A 361 -1.24 -2.03 -6.06
C LEU A 361 -0.70 -0.91 -5.17
N ARG A 362 -0.85 0.33 -5.63
CA ARG A 362 -0.59 1.52 -4.82
C ARG A 362 -1.61 2.59 -5.16
N PHE A 363 -2.01 3.34 -4.14
CA PHE A 363 -2.96 4.42 -4.34
C PHE A 363 -2.52 5.72 -3.65
N SER A 364 -2.97 6.82 -4.19
CA SER A 364 -2.96 8.15 -3.58
C SER A 364 -4.38 8.54 -3.19
N ASN A 365 -4.60 9.77 -2.76
CA ASN A 365 -5.95 10.29 -2.51
C ASN A 365 -6.90 10.11 -3.72
N SER A 366 -6.40 10.28 -4.94
CA SER A 366 -7.24 10.37 -6.14
C SER A 366 -7.08 9.26 -7.16
N HIS A 367 -6.00 8.48 -7.09
CA HIS A 367 -5.69 7.44 -8.08
C HIS A 367 -5.31 6.13 -7.42
N LEU A 368 -5.70 5.01 -8.05
CA LEU A 368 -5.19 3.69 -7.76
C LEU A 368 -4.46 3.17 -9.01
N TYR A 369 -3.27 2.66 -8.81
CA TYR A 369 -2.47 1.97 -9.82
C TYR A 369 -2.37 0.51 -9.45
N ALA A 370 -2.62 -0.37 -10.41
CA ALA A 370 -2.55 -1.82 -10.24
C ALA A 370 -1.67 -2.43 -11.34
N ALA A 371 -0.63 -3.15 -10.93
CA ALA A 371 0.30 -3.82 -11.83
C ALA A 371 -0.12 -5.27 -12.01
N LEU A 372 -0.40 -5.64 -13.28
CA LEU A 372 -0.76 -6.98 -13.73
C LEU A 372 0.41 -7.59 -14.52
N ALA A 373 0.29 -8.85 -14.93
CA ALA A 373 1.37 -9.57 -15.64
C ALA A 373 1.87 -8.86 -16.90
N THR A 374 1.01 -8.13 -17.63
CA THR A 374 1.33 -7.53 -18.94
C THR A 374 0.99 -6.05 -19.06
N CYS A 375 0.49 -5.44 -17.99
CA CYS A 375 0.07 -4.03 -18.04
C CYS A 375 -0.03 -3.39 -16.66
N LEU A 376 0.01 -2.06 -16.67
CA LEU A 376 -0.32 -1.21 -15.54
C LEU A 376 -1.70 -0.59 -15.78
N HIS A 377 -2.62 -0.76 -14.84
CA HIS A 377 -3.91 -0.09 -14.83
C HIS A 377 -3.89 1.13 -13.93
N SER A 378 -4.65 2.15 -14.29
CA SER A 378 -4.90 3.36 -13.50
C SER A 378 -6.39 3.59 -13.37
N LEU A 379 -6.86 3.81 -12.14
CA LEU A 379 -8.22 4.20 -11.79
C LEU A 379 -8.17 5.62 -11.23
N ASP A 380 -8.82 6.59 -11.90
CA ASP A 380 -8.87 8.00 -11.50
C ASP A 380 -10.25 8.31 -10.91
N PHE A 381 -10.30 8.63 -9.62
CA PHE A 381 -11.51 8.89 -8.84
C PHE A 381 -11.91 10.39 -8.78
N ARG A 382 -11.24 11.28 -9.51
CA ARG A 382 -11.56 12.72 -9.54
C ARG A 382 -12.80 13.05 -10.36
N HIS A 383 -13.23 12.15 -11.26
CA HIS A 383 -14.30 12.41 -12.21
C HIS A 383 -15.67 12.39 -11.53
N SER A 384 -16.49 13.42 -11.81
CA SER A 384 -17.93 13.42 -11.47
C SER A 384 -18.71 12.51 -12.42
N PRO A 385 -19.78 11.84 -11.94
CA PRO A 385 -20.62 10.95 -12.77
C PRO A 385 -21.24 11.62 -14.01
N ASN A 386 -21.33 12.95 -14.02
CA ASN A 386 -22.02 13.72 -15.06
C ASN A 386 -21.21 13.96 -16.36
N HIS A 387 -20.03 13.37 -16.53
CA HIS A 387 -19.22 13.49 -17.74
C HIS A 387 -19.10 12.19 -18.55
N ILE A 388 -19.92 11.19 -18.28
CA ILE A 388 -20.08 10.02 -19.15
C ILE A 388 -21.24 10.33 -20.09
N ARG A 389 -20.96 11.09 -21.17
CA ARG A 389 -21.74 11.13 -22.39
C ARG A 389 -20.98 10.48 -23.50
#